data_477ec31a8b20484326908fca8bc5893e
#
_entry.id   477ec31a8b20484326908fca8bc5893e
#
_cell.length_a   1.000
_cell.length_b   1.000
_cell.length_c   1.000
_cell.angle_alpha   90.00
_cell.angle_beta   90.00
_cell.angle_gamma   90.00
#
_symmetry.space_group_name_H-M   'P 1'
#
loop_
_entity.id
_entity.type
_entity.pdbx_description
1 polymer ?
#
loop_
_entity_poly.entity_id
_entity_poly.type
_entity_poly.pdbx_seq_one_letter_code
_entity_poly.pdbx_strand_id
1 'polypeptide(L)'
;MNPMLKKLVDQEFMTEAFANYIEEAVANKDSFIVSGHKGWGILPLFATIGAVAKANSTMKQVKSFEDLNDKAGYYLIGDLKDIDYAKLITDAMSKPNTSMICLKDPDHPYSFLKLIGDVFKANGDTSKTYQVLECDKINDEKKLVKITKITLNEKGRPVKVDFKG
;
A
#
# COMPACT_ATOMS: atom_id res chain seq x y z
N MET A 1 5.31 -14.56 -13.31
CA MET A 1 5.36 -13.15 -12.83
C MET A 1 4.48 -12.25 -13.69
N ASN A 2 3.74 -11.35 -13.05
CA ASN A 2 2.91 -10.37 -13.75
C ASN A 2 3.76 -9.52 -14.70
N PRO A 3 3.33 -9.28 -15.95
CA PRO A 3 4.14 -8.53 -16.93
C PRO A 3 4.49 -7.10 -16.49
N MET A 4 3.62 -6.42 -15.74
CA MET A 4 3.91 -5.06 -15.27
C MET A 4 4.97 -5.06 -14.18
N LEU A 5 4.97 -6.05 -13.28
CA LEU A 5 6.04 -6.22 -12.30
C LEU A 5 7.36 -6.57 -12.99
N LYS A 6 7.30 -7.45 -13.99
CA LYS A 6 8.48 -7.81 -14.77
C LYS A 6 9.12 -6.59 -15.44
N LYS A 7 8.29 -5.68 -15.95
CA LYS A 7 8.78 -4.45 -16.56
C LYS A 7 9.60 -3.62 -15.57
N LEU A 8 9.13 -3.49 -14.33
CA LEU A 8 9.87 -2.75 -13.29
C LEU A 8 11.17 -3.45 -12.91
N VAL A 9 11.20 -4.77 -12.92
CA VAL A 9 12.44 -5.54 -12.72
C VAL A 9 13.41 -5.30 -13.88
N ASP A 10 12.92 -5.37 -15.11
CA ASP A 10 13.76 -5.15 -16.31
C ASP A 10 14.32 -3.73 -16.36
N GLN A 11 13.60 -2.75 -15.81
CA GLN A 11 14.06 -1.37 -15.66
C GLN A 11 15.00 -1.17 -14.47
N GLU A 12 15.30 -2.23 -13.73
CA GLU A 12 16.16 -2.19 -12.55
C GLU A 12 15.61 -1.31 -11.42
N PHE A 13 14.27 -1.06 -11.42
CA PHE A 13 13.62 -0.35 -10.34
C PHE A 13 13.49 -1.21 -9.08
N MET A 14 13.31 -2.50 -9.26
CA MET A 14 13.23 -3.47 -8.16
C MET A 14 13.89 -4.77 -8.55
N THR A 15 14.19 -5.59 -7.54
CA THR A 15 14.72 -6.95 -7.77
C THR A 15 13.57 -7.91 -8.10
N GLU A 16 13.91 -9.05 -8.71
CA GLU A 16 12.95 -10.13 -8.92
C GLU A 16 12.36 -10.62 -7.60
N ALA A 17 13.17 -10.66 -6.54
CA ALA A 17 12.73 -11.06 -5.20
C ALA A 17 11.64 -10.12 -4.69
N PHE A 18 11.79 -8.80 -4.86
CA PHE A 18 10.74 -7.84 -4.51
C PHE A 18 9.46 -8.07 -5.33
N ALA A 19 9.60 -8.29 -6.63
CA ALA A 19 8.44 -8.50 -7.50
C ALA A 19 7.64 -9.75 -7.10
N ASN A 20 8.33 -10.85 -6.82
CA ASN A 20 7.68 -12.08 -6.36
C ASN A 20 6.99 -11.89 -5.00
N TYR A 21 7.65 -11.16 -4.10
CA TYR A 21 7.08 -10.84 -2.79
C TYR A 21 5.78 -10.03 -2.93
N ILE A 22 5.79 -9.00 -3.78
CA ILE A 22 4.61 -8.15 -4.02
C ILE A 22 3.47 -8.98 -4.61
N GLU A 23 3.75 -9.81 -5.60
CA GLU A 23 2.73 -10.63 -6.25
C GLU A 23 2.05 -11.57 -5.26
N GLU A 24 2.84 -12.22 -4.40
CA GLU A 24 2.31 -13.09 -3.35
C GLU A 24 1.48 -12.30 -2.32
N ALA A 25 1.96 -11.13 -1.90
CA ALA A 25 1.24 -10.29 -0.95
C ALA A 25 -0.10 -9.80 -1.50
N VAL A 26 -0.16 -9.47 -2.80
CA VAL A 26 -1.43 -9.12 -3.46
C VAL A 26 -2.37 -10.33 -3.47
N ALA A 27 -1.87 -11.53 -3.77
CA ALA A 27 -2.68 -12.75 -3.74
C ALA A 27 -3.26 -13.02 -2.35
N ASN A 28 -2.52 -12.66 -1.31
CA ASN A 28 -2.94 -12.78 0.09
C ASN A 28 -3.86 -11.63 0.55
N LYS A 29 -4.19 -10.70 -0.33
CA LYS A 29 -5.04 -9.53 -0.02
C LYS A 29 -4.42 -8.60 1.01
N ASP A 30 -3.10 -8.48 1.04
CA ASP A 30 -2.44 -7.49 1.89
C ASP A 30 -2.70 -6.08 1.35
N SER A 31 -2.72 -5.11 2.25
CA SER A 31 -2.79 -3.69 1.88
C SER A 31 -1.39 -3.13 1.61
N PHE A 32 -1.31 -2.11 0.76
CA PHE A 32 -0.03 -1.54 0.36
C PHE A 32 -0.01 -0.03 0.56
N ILE A 33 1.07 0.45 1.16
CA ILE A 33 1.36 1.87 1.32
C ILE A 33 2.64 2.16 0.56
N VAL A 34 2.53 2.89 -0.55
CA VAL A 34 3.69 3.24 -1.39
C VAL A 34 4.25 4.57 -0.92
N SER A 35 5.48 4.54 -0.40
CA SER A 35 6.09 5.68 0.29
C SER A 35 7.34 6.19 -0.43
N GLY A 36 7.50 7.51 -0.43
CA GLY A 36 8.65 8.21 -1.01
C GLY A 36 8.24 9.55 -1.59
N HIS A 37 9.12 10.14 -2.39
CA HIS A 37 8.80 11.33 -3.17
C HIS A 37 8.32 10.94 -4.57
N LYS A 38 7.52 11.79 -5.20
CA LYS A 38 6.97 11.52 -6.54
C LYS A 38 8.05 11.25 -7.58
N GLY A 39 9.19 11.90 -7.48
CA GLY A 39 10.31 11.67 -8.38
C GLY A 39 11.04 10.33 -8.19
N TRP A 40 10.66 9.53 -7.20
CA TRP A 40 11.35 8.27 -6.86
C TRP A 40 10.62 7.02 -7.36
N GLY A 41 9.63 7.17 -8.24
CA GLY A 41 8.94 6.03 -8.85
C GLY A 41 7.73 5.52 -8.09
N ILE A 42 7.21 6.28 -7.12
CA ILE A 42 6.05 5.84 -6.33
C ILE A 42 4.78 5.71 -7.18
N LEU A 43 4.56 6.61 -8.14
CA LEU A 43 3.33 6.56 -8.96
C LEU A 43 3.31 5.37 -9.94
N PRO A 44 4.39 5.07 -10.67
CA PRO A 44 4.43 3.84 -11.48
C PRO A 44 4.31 2.57 -10.63
N LEU A 45 4.92 2.53 -9.44
CA LEU A 45 4.78 1.39 -8.54
C LEU A 45 3.34 1.23 -8.06
N PHE A 46 2.72 2.33 -7.62
CA PHE A 46 1.32 2.36 -7.22
C PHE A 46 0.41 1.83 -8.33
N ALA A 47 0.60 2.32 -9.55
CA ALA A 47 -0.20 1.88 -10.70
C ALA A 47 0.01 0.39 -11.01
N THR A 48 1.24 -0.09 -10.90
CA THR A 48 1.56 -1.50 -11.15
C THR A 48 0.88 -2.40 -10.12
N ILE A 49 0.97 -2.06 -8.83
CA ILE A 49 0.32 -2.85 -7.78
C ILE A 49 -1.19 -2.85 -7.98
N GLY A 50 -1.76 -1.69 -8.35
CA GLY A 50 -3.18 -1.59 -8.68
C GLY A 50 -3.60 -2.53 -9.81
N ALA A 51 -2.80 -2.62 -10.87
CA ALA A 51 -3.08 -3.51 -11.98
C ALA A 51 -2.99 -4.99 -11.58
N VAL A 52 -2.00 -5.36 -10.75
CA VAL A 52 -1.87 -6.73 -10.24
C VAL A 52 -3.08 -7.09 -9.37
N ALA A 53 -3.49 -6.18 -8.49
CA ALA A 53 -4.66 -6.40 -7.64
C ALA A 53 -5.94 -6.53 -8.44
N LYS A 54 -6.11 -5.70 -9.47
CA LYS A 54 -7.30 -5.73 -10.34
C LYS A 54 -7.43 -7.05 -11.10
N ALA A 55 -6.31 -7.68 -11.45
CA ALA A 55 -6.32 -8.98 -12.12
C ALA A 55 -6.81 -10.11 -11.20
N ASN A 56 -6.74 -9.92 -9.88
CA ASN A 56 -7.02 -10.97 -8.89
C ASN A 56 -8.23 -10.66 -7.98
N SER A 57 -8.80 -9.46 -8.08
CA SER A 57 -9.82 -9.01 -7.12
C SER A 57 -10.67 -7.91 -7.71
N THR A 58 -11.84 -7.69 -7.10
CA THR A 58 -12.62 -6.48 -7.42
C THR A 58 -11.90 -5.24 -6.88
N MET A 59 -12.01 -4.15 -7.60
CA MET A 59 -11.34 -2.91 -7.25
C MET A 59 -12.28 -1.72 -7.35
N LYS A 60 -12.20 -0.84 -6.37
CA LYS A 60 -12.89 0.45 -6.39
C LYS A 60 -11.86 1.56 -6.36
N GLN A 61 -11.86 2.41 -7.38
CA GLN A 61 -11.06 3.63 -7.36
C GLN A 61 -11.75 4.64 -6.45
N VAL A 62 -11.04 5.08 -5.40
CA VAL A 62 -11.58 5.98 -4.38
C VAL A 62 -11.15 7.41 -4.68
N LYS A 63 -12.12 8.31 -4.86
CA LYS A 63 -11.89 9.74 -5.08
C LYS A 63 -12.52 10.60 -3.99
N SER A 64 -13.38 10.01 -3.18
CA SER A 64 -14.09 10.71 -2.09
C SER A 64 -14.49 9.71 -1.01
N PHE A 65 -14.93 10.23 0.14
CA PHE A 65 -15.40 9.38 1.23
C PHE A 65 -16.61 8.52 0.83
N GLU A 66 -17.45 9.00 -0.06
CA GLU A 66 -18.64 8.26 -0.51
C GLU A 66 -18.27 6.95 -1.23
N ASP A 67 -17.13 6.92 -1.91
CA ASP A 67 -16.67 5.73 -2.62
C ASP A 67 -16.41 4.55 -1.69
N LEU A 68 -16.14 4.81 -0.41
CA LEU A 68 -15.92 3.77 0.58
C LEU A 68 -17.20 3.03 0.99
N ASN A 69 -18.37 3.49 0.55
CA ASN A 69 -19.63 2.79 0.75
C ASN A 69 -19.80 1.62 -0.22
N ASP A 70 -19.03 1.58 -1.30
CA ASP A 70 -19.06 0.48 -2.25
C ASP A 70 -18.17 -0.65 -1.75
N LYS A 71 -18.63 -1.90 -1.91
CA LYS A 71 -17.85 -3.08 -1.54
C LYS A 71 -16.82 -3.37 -2.63
N ALA A 72 -15.61 -3.67 -2.20
CA ALA A 72 -14.53 -4.07 -3.11
C ALA A 72 -13.51 -4.92 -2.36
N GLY A 73 -12.76 -5.73 -3.10
CA GLY A 73 -11.61 -6.44 -2.54
C GLY A 73 -10.47 -5.50 -2.25
N TYR A 74 -10.30 -4.48 -3.10
CA TYR A 74 -9.29 -3.44 -2.93
C TYR A 74 -9.87 -2.06 -3.18
N TYR A 75 -9.50 -1.10 -2.33
CA TYR A 75 -9.65 0.32 -2.59
C TYR A 75 -8.35 0.87 -3.16
N LEU A 76 -8.43 1.55 -4.29
CA LEU A 76 -7.30 2.23 -4.90
C LEU A 76 -7.40 3.72 -4.59
N ILE A 77 -6.51 4.23 -3.73
CA ILE A 77 -6.53 5.61 -3.24
C ILE A 77 -5.27 6.31 -3.74
N GLY A 78 -5.40 7.04 -4.82
CA GLY A 78 -4.27 7.65 -5.52
C GLY A 78 -3.89 9.03 -5.00
N ASP A 79 -3.32 9.83 -5.89
CA ASP A 79 -2.81 11.17 -5.60
C ASP A 79 -3.96 12.18 -5.60
N LEU A 80 -4.77 12.15 -4.54
CA LEU A 80 -5.91 13.04 -4.39
C LEU A 80 -5.48 14.36 -3.76
N LYS A 81 -6.20 15.43 -4.12
CA LYS A 81 -5.97 16.79 -3.61
C LYS A 81 -7.22 17.30 -2.90
N ASP A 82 -7.03 18.27 -2.01
CA ASP A 82 -8.12 18.95 -1.31
C ASP A 82 -9.04 18.01 -0.52
N ILE A 83 -8.45 16.95 0.06
CA ILE A 83 -9.18 16.00 0.89
C ILE A 83 -8.32 15.65 2.11
N ASP A 84 -8.98 15.35 3.23
CA ASP A 84 -8.28 14.82 4.41
C ASP A 84 -7.84 13.38 4.11
N TYR A 85 -6.65 13.25 3.56
CA TYR A 85 -6.13 11.97 3.07
C TYR A 85 -5.94 10.97 4.21
N ALA A 86 -5.40 11.43 5.35
CA ALA A 86 -5.21 10.56 6.51
C ALA A 86 -6.54 9.99 7.01
N LYS A 87 -7.59 10.81 7.05
CA LYS A 87 -8.92 10.37 7.44
C LYS A 87 -9.51 9.38 6.42
N LEU A 88 -9.32 9.65 5.13
CA LEU A 88 -9.80 8.76 4.07
C LEU A 88 -9.16 7.38 4.20
N ILE A 89 -7.85 7.33 4.43
CA ILE A 89 -7.12 6.07 4.64
C ILE A 89 -7.62 5.36 5.91
N THR A 90 -7.79 6.10 7.00
CA THR A 90 -8.30 5.54 8.26
C THR A 90 -9.67 4.90 8.05
N ASP A 91 -10.57 5.60 7.36
CA ASP A 91 -11.91 5.08 7.07
C ASP A 91 -11.84 3.83 6.17
N ALA A 92 -10.95 3.82 5.18
CA ALA A 92 -10.74 2.64 4.32
C ALA A 92 -10.20 1.45 5.14
N MET A 93 -9.24 1.68 6.03
CA MET A 93 -8.67 0.65 6.90
C MET A 93 -9.72 0.05 7.83
N SER A 94 -10.74 0.81 8.18
CA SER A 94 -11.81 0.37 9.08
C SER A 94 -12.84 -0.54 8.41
N LYS A 95 -12.84 -0.63 7.08
CA LYS A 95 -13.78 -1.48 6.34
C LYS A 95 -13.36 -2.96 6.48
N PRO A 96 -14.27 -3.85 6.91
CA PRO A 96 -13.93 -5.26 7.04
C PRO A 96 -13.81 -5.94 5.66
N ASN A 97 -12.96 -6.95 5.60
CA ASN A 97 -12.81 -7.82 4.42
C ASN A 97 -12.42 -7.08 3.14
N THR A 98 -11.73 -5.95 3.29
CA THR A 98 -11.22 -5.19 2.15
C THR A 98 -9.81 -4.74 2.44
N SER A 99 -9.05 -4.51 1.38
CA SER A 99 -7.68 -4.03 1.43
C SER A 99 -7.56 -2.72 0.69
N MET A 100 -6.44 -2.04 0.79
CA MET A 100 -6.22 -0.78 0.09
C MET A 100 -4.82 -0.70 -0.49
N ILE A 101 -4.69 0.15 -1.50
CA ILE A 101 -3.40 0.59 -2.03
C ILE A 101 -3.42 2.11 -1.99
N CYS A 102 -2.49 2.71 -1.28
CA CYS A 102 -2.45 4.16 -1.09
C CYS A 102 -1.02 4.70 -1.15
N LEU A 103 -0.89 6.00 -1.03
CA LEU A 103 0.39 6.71 -1.10
C LEU A 103 0.75 7.32 0.25
N LYS A 104 2.06 7.50 0.47
CA LYS A 104 2.60 8.30 1.56
C LYS A 104 3.78 9.08 1.03
N ASP A 105 3.58 10.38 0.80
CA ASP A 105 4.57 11.29 0.23
C ASP A 105 4.47 12.66 0.90
N PRO A 106 5.32 13.64 0.54
CA PRO A 106 5.26 14.97 1.16
C PRO A 106 3.91 15.69 1.01
N ASP A 107 3.14 15.38 -0.04
CA ASP A 107 1.82 15.96 -0.23
C ASP A 107 0.74 15.23 0.58
N HIS A 108 1.05 14.04 1.08
CA HIS A 108 0.15 13.21 1.88
C HIS A 108 0.88 12.72 3.14
N PRO A 109 1.23 13.65 4.06
CA PRO A 109 1.98 13.29 5.26
C PRO A 109 1.05 12.73 6.34
N TYR A 110 1.45 11.62 6.95
CA TYR A 110 0.77 11.04 8.11
C TYR A 110 1.67 9.99 8.75
N SER A 111 1.39 9.66 10.01
CA SER A 111 2.05 8.53 10.68
C SER A 111 1.18 7.30 10.49
N PHE A 112 1.64 6.33 9.69
CA PHE A 112 0.88 5.12 9.43
C PHE A 112 0.66 4.31 10.71
N LEU A 113 1.65 4.24 11.59
CA LEU A 113 1.52 3.53 12.87
C LEU A 113 0.44 4.17 13.75
N LYS A 114 0.32 5.50 13.71
CA LYS A 114 -0.75 6.19 14.43
C LYS A 114 -2.11 5.81 13.87
N LEU A 115 -2.25 5.76 12.55
CA LEU A 115 -3.53 5.39 11.92
C LEU A 115 -3.92 3.95 12.27
N ILE A 116 -2.98 3.02 12.26
CA ILE A 116 -3.21 1.63 12.68
C ILE A 116 -3.74 1.60 14.12
N GLY A 117 -3.10 2.35 15.02
CA GLY A 117 -3.51 2.41 16.43
C GLY A 117 -4.91 2.97 16.59
N ASP A 118 -5.23 4.03 15.86
CA ASP A 118 -6.56 4.66 15.91
C ASP A 118 -7.65 3.69 15.41
N VAL A 119 -7.40 2.96 14.34
CA VAL A 119 -8.34 1.97 13.81
C VAL A 119 -8.54 0.84 14.79
N PHE A 120 -7.47 0.33 15.39
CA PHE A 120 -7.57 -0.75 16.38
C PHE A 120 -8.41 -0.30 17.60
N LYS A 121 -8.19 0.91 18.10
CA LYS A 121 -8.98 1.45 19.22
C LYS A 121 -10.46 1.55 18.87
N ALA A 122 -10.78 1.80 17.61
CA ALA A 122 -12.16 1.97 17.17
C ALA A 122 -12.87 0.63 16.94
N ASN A 123 -12.20 -0.40 16.39
CA ASN A 123 -12.88 -1.63 15.99
C ASN A 123 -12.22 -2.94 16.49
N GLY A 124 -11.02 -2.89 17.06
CA GLY A 124 -10.33 -4.07 17.58
C GLY A 124 -9.85 -5.07 16.53
N ASP A 125 -9.91 -4.74 15.25
CA ASP A 125 -9.51 -5.64 14.18
C ASP A 125 -7.99 -5.80 14.11
N THR A 126 -7.51 -7.04 14.21
CA THR A 126 -6.09 -7.38 14.09
C THR A 126 -5.80 -8.26 12.87
N SER A 127 -6.79 -8.43 11.98
CA SER A 127 -6.71 -9.41 10.90
C SER A 127 -5.93 -8.93 9.68
N LYS A 128 -5.77 -7.62 9.51
CA LYS A 128 -5.18 -7.08 8.29
C LYS A 128 -3.66 -7.06 8.32
N THR A 129 -3.07 -7.28 7.16
CA THR A 129 -1.63 -7.17 6.93
C THR A 129 -1.35 -6.00 6.02
N TYR A 130 -0.36 -5.20 6.38
CA TYR A 130 0.05 -4.01 5.63
C TYR A 130 1.49 -4.16 5.14
N GLN A 131 1.73 -3.74 3.91
CA GLN A 131 3.06 -3.71 3.30
C GLN A 131 3.41 -2.25 3.02
N VAL A 132 4.45 -1.75 3.66
CA VAL A 132 4.95 -0.39 3.41
C VAL A 132 6.13 -0.51 2.46
N LEU A 133 5.99 0.04 1.26
CA LEU A 133 7.00 -0.01 0.21
C LEU A 133 7.75 1.31 0.17
N GLU A 134 9.03 1.28 0.49
CA GLU A 134 9.85 2.49 0.51
C GLU A 134 10.66 2.62 -0.77
N CYS A 135 10.41 3.71 -1.50
CA CYS A 135 11.13 4.08 -2.70
C CYS A 135 12.15 5.19 -2.38
N ASP A 136 13.26 5.16 -3.08
CA ASP A 136 14.33 6.14 -2.92
C ASP A 136 15.00 6.38 -4.26
N LYS A 137 15.91 7.35 -4.30
CA LYS A 137 16.73 7.63 -5.45
C LYS A 137 18.19 7.42 -5.05
N ILE A 138 18.81 6.41 -5.63
CA ILE A 138 20.18 6.01 -5.30
C ILE A 138 21.03 6.21 -6.54
N ASN A 139 22.08 7.05 -6.44
CA ASN A 139 22.94 7.39 -7.58
C ASN A 139 22.11 7.88 -8.77
N ASP A 140 21.14 8.77 -8.52
CA ASP A 140 20.20 9.31 -9.50
C ASP A 140 19.26 8.26 -10.13
N GLU A 141 19.20 7.05 -9.61
CA GLU A 141 18.29 6.01 -10.09
C GLU A 141 17.18 5.73 -9.08
N LYS A 142 15.95 5.67 -9.58
CA LYS A 142 14.77 5.33 -8.79
C LYS A 142 14.82 3.87 -8.39
N LYS A 143 14.60 3.57 -7.10
CA LYS A 143 14.65 2.19 -6.59
C LYS A 143 13.60 1.95 -5.52
N LEU A 144 13.00 0.78 -5.55
CA LEU A 144 12.33 0.21 -4.39
C LEU A 144 13.43 -0.37 -3.49
N VAL A 145 13.57 0.14 -2.29
CA VAL A 145 14.71 -0.19 -1.42
C VAL A 145 14.36 -1.09 -0.25
N LYS A 146 13.11 -1.06 0.20
CA LYS A 146 12.70 -1.87 1.35
C LYS A 146 11.19 -2.06 1.37
N ILE A 147 10.74 -3.23 1.82
CA ILE A 147 9.34 -3.48 2.13
C ILE A 147 9.26 -3.85 3.61
N THR A 148 8.40 -3.16 4.36
CA THR A 148 8.14 -3.48 5.76
C THR A 148 6.74 -4.06 5.89
N LYS A 149 6.67 -5.32 6.33
CA LYS A 149 5.40 -5.97 6.64
C LYS A 149 4.98 -5.57 8.05
N ILE A 150 3.76 -5.09 8.20
CA ILE A 150 3.21 -4.68 9.49
C ILE A 150 1.94 -5.49 9.75
N THR A 151 1.93 -6.19 10.88
CA THR A 151 0.76 -6.90 11.40
C THR A 151 0.50 -6.41 12.82
N LEU A 152 -0.68 -6.73 13.36
CA LEU A 152 -1.00 -6.45 14.76
C LEU A 152 -1.02 -7.76 15.55
N ASN A 153 -0.43 -7.73 16.74
CA ASN A 153 -0.56 -8.87 17.66
C ASN A 153 -1.95 -8.83 18.35
N GLU A 154 -2.25 -9.81 19.18
CA GLU A 154 -3.57 -9.89 19.87
C GLU A 154 -3.88 -8.68 20.75
N LYS A 155 -2.87 -7.92 21.17
CA LYS A 155 -3.04 -6.69 21.95
C LYS A 155 -3.15 -5.44 21.08
N GLY A 156 -3.13 -5.61 19.75
CA GLY A 156 -3.21 -4.50 18.80
C GLY A 156 -1.92 -3.73 18.62
N ARG A 157 -0.78 -4.31 19.04
CA ARG A 157 0.53 -3.67 18.86
C ARG A 157 1.14 -4.04 17.52
N PRO A 158 1.78 -3.10 16.81
CA PRO A 158 2.41 -3.38 15.53
C PRO A 158 3.60 -4.32 15.66
N VAL A 159 3.66 -5.30 14.77
CA VAL A 159 4.82 -6.17 14.57
C VAL A 159 5.37 -5.87 13.18
N LYS A 160 6.64 -5.49 13.09
CA LYS A 160 7.27 -5.12 11.84
C LYS A 160 8.33 -6.13 11.43
N VAL A 161 8.31 -6.50 10.16
CA VAL A 161 9.34 -7.38 9.57
C VAL A 161 9.80 -6.73 8.26
N ASP A 162 11.10 -6.43 8.16
CA ASP A 162 11.68 -5.82 6.97
C ASP A 162 12.10 -6.89 5.97
N PHE A 163 11.83 -6.61 4.69
CA PHE A 163 12.32 -7.40 3.56
C PHE A 163 13.08 -6.47 2.62
N LYS A 164 14.33 -6.76 2.37
CA LYS A 164 15.21 -5.90 1.56
C LYS A 164 15.57 -6.49 0.19
N GLY A 165 14.88 -7.50 -0.22
CA GLY A 165 15.13 -8.18 -1.50
C GLY A 165 16.20 -9.29 -1.43
#